data_dc4737a29303fa90564ae0239f2351dd
#
_entry.id   dc4737a29303fa90564ae0239f2351dd
#
_cell.length_a   1.000
_cell.length_b   1.000
_cell.length_c   1.000
_cell.angle_alpha   90.00
_cell.angle_beta   90.00
_cell.angle_gamma   90.00
#
_symmetry.space_group_name_H-M   'P 1'
#
loop_
_entity.id
_entity.type
_entity.pdbx_description
1 polymer ?
#
loop_
_entity_poly.entity_id
_entity_poly.type
_entity_poly.pdbx_seq_one_letter_code
_entity_poly.pdbx_strand_id
1 'polypeptide(L)' 'GNAKVGKDIRLYECKNCVVHAADESKVVVQGLDGYIVAEKNGQLLVCSLKEEQRIKEFGK' A
#
# COMPACT_ATOMS: atom_id res chain seq x y z
N GLY A 1 -2.99 9.91 -9.83
CA GLY A 1 -3.91 9.11 -9.10
C GLY A 1 -3.35 8.00 -8.25
N ASN A 2 -4.24 7.43 -7.50
CA ASN A 2 -3.94 6.32 -6.62
C ASN A 2 -4.53 5.03 -7.19
N ALA A 3 -3.88 3.91 -6.94
CA ALA A 3 -4.38 2.59 -7.30
C ALA A 3 -4.73 1.82 -6.02
N LYS A 4 -5.90 1.18 -6.02
CA LYS A 4 -6.38 0.40 -4.87
C LYS A 4 -6.79 -0.99 -5.34
N VAL A 5 -6.36 -2.00 -4.62
CA VAL A 5 -6.82 -3.37 -4.83
C VAL A 5 -7.23 -3.94 -3.47
N GLY A 6 -8.51 -4.18 -3.27
CA GLY A 6 -9.09 -4.62 -2.02
C GLY A 6 -10.49 -4.08 -1.85
N LYS A 7 -11.24 -4.61 -0.89
CA LYS A 7 -12.65 -4.23 -0.71
C LYS A 7 -12.85 -3.00 0.17
N ASP A 8 -12.03 -2.83 1.19
CA ASP A 8 -12.22 -1.76 2.15
C ASP A 8 -10.94 -0.96 2.33
N ILE A 9 -10.65 -0.15 1.33
CA ILE A 9 -9.48 0.71 1.32
C ILE A 9 -9.94 2.15 1.22
N ARG A 10 -9.51 2.98 2.15
CA ARG A 10 -9.84 4.40 2.18
C ARG A 10 -8.57 5.22 2.14
N LEU A 11 -8.49 6.13 1.19
CA LEU A 11 -7.33 6.99 1.00
C LEU A 11 -7.75 8.44 1.21
N TYR A 12 -7.03 9.12 2.08
CA TYR A 12 -7.27 10.53 2.37
C TYR A 12 -6.02 11.34 2.09
N GLU A 13 -6.13 12.30 1.20
CA GLU A 13 -5.03 13.22 0.88
C GLU A 13 -3.77 12.48 0.41
N CYS A 14 -3.95 11.35 -0.27
CA CYS A 14 -2.85 10.57 -0.83
C CYS A 14 -2.66 10.88 -2.30
N LYS A 15 -1.41 10.84 -2.75
CA LYS A 15 -1.05 11.08 -4.15
C LYS A 15 -0.11 9.99 -4.64
N ASN A 16 -0.39 9.47 -5.84
CA ASN A 16 0.50 8.52 -6.50
C ASN A 16 0.83 7.31 -5.64
N CYS A 17 -0.16 6.82 -4.89
CA CYS A 17 0.03 5.66 -4.02
C CYS A 17 -0.56 4.41 -4.65
N VAL A 18 0.02 3.26 -4.32
CA VAL A 18 -0.51 1.97 -4.69
C VAL A 18 -0.82 1.22 -3.41
N VAL A 19 -2.07 0.79 -3.25
CA VAL A 19 -2.49 0.08 -2.03
C VAL A 19 -3.10 -1.25 -2.40
N HIS A 20 -2.53 -2.32 -1.88
CA HIS A 20 -3.01 -3.69 -2.02
C HIS A 20 -3.39 -4.24 -0.65
N ALA A 21 -4.58 -4.78 -0.54
CA ALA A 21 -5.01 -5.39 0.71
C ALA A 21 -5.81 -6.66 0.43
N ALA A 22 -5.74 -7.63 1.33
CA ALA A 22 -6.57 -8.80 1.28
C ALA A 22 -8.04 -8.39 1.40
N ASP A 23 -8.94 -9.20 0.83
CA ASP A 23 -10.37 -8.87 0.78
C ASP A 23 -10.99 -8.62 2.14
N GLU A 24 -10.46 -9.24 3.19
CA GLU A 24 -11.01 -9.11 4.53
C GLU A 24 -10.34 -8.00 5.33
N SER A 25 -9.32 -7.37 4.77
CA SER A 25 -8.57 -6.34 5.46
C SER A 25 -9.20 -4.97 5.25
N LYS A 26 -9.12 -4.15 6.29
CA LYS A 26 -9.55 -2.77 6.25
C LYS A 26 -8.32 -1.89 6.33
N VAL A 27 -8.13 -1.04 5.35
CA VAL A 27 -6.95 -0.18 5.25
C VAL A 27 -7.37 1.27 5.12
N VAL A 28 -6.81 2.10 5.97
CA VAL A 28 -7.00 3.55 5.90
C VAL A 28 -5.63 4.19 5.80
N VAL A 29 -5.44 5.01 4.78
CA VAL A 29 -4.16 5.67 4.54
C VAL A 29 -4.41 7.17 4.37
N GLN A 30 -3.61 7.98 5.03
CA GLN A 30 -3.75 9.42 4.98
C GLN A 30 -2.38 10.08 4.79
N GLY A 31 -2.30 11.02 3.88
CA GLY A 31 -1.15 11.91 3.77
C GLY A 31 0.09 11.33 3.12
N LEU A 32 -0.02 10.20 2.42
CA LEU A 32 1.14 9.61 1.73
C LEU A 32 1.24 10.11 0.28
N ASP A 33 2.45 10.25 -0.19
CA ASP A 33 2.74 10.65 -1.56
C ASP A 33 3.84 9.76 -2.12
N GLY A 34 3.49 9.00 -3.15
CA GLY A 34 4.46 8.13 -3.81
C GLY A 34 4.86 6.89 -3.01
N TYR A 35 3.89 6.23 -2.38
CA TYR A 35 4.14 5.05 -1.56
C TYR A 35 3.35 3.84 -2.05
N ILE A 36 3.90 2.68 -1.75
CA ILE A 36 3.19 1.40 -1.89
C ILE A 36 2.85 0.91 -0.50
N VAL A 37 1.58 0.53 -0.32
CA VAL A 37 1.11 -0.09 0.92
C VAL A 37 0.53 -1.45 0.54
N ALA A 38 1.07 -2.52 1.09
CA ALA A 38 0.63 -3.86 0.77
C ALA A 38 0.39 -4.66 2.05
N GLU A 39 -0.74 -5.32 2.14
CA GLU A 39 -1.09 -6.19 3.25
C GLU A 39 -1.45 -7.56 2.70
N LYS A 40 -0.85 -8.61 3.25
CA LYS A 40 -1.10 -9.97 2.83
C LYS A 40 -0.76 -10.92 3.97
N ASN A 41 -1.68 -11.81 4.31
CA ASN A 41 -1.47 -12.85 5.31
C ASN A 41 -0.98 -12.28 6.65
N GLY A 42 -1.51 -11.16 7.06
CA GLY A 42 -1.15 -10.53 8.32
C GLY A 42 0.15 -9.75 8.28
N GLN A 43 0.77 -9.62 7.11
CA GLN A 43 1.99 -8.85 6.93
C GLN A 43 1.67 -7.53 6.26
N LEU A 44 2.26 -6.46 6.76
CA LEU A 44 2.08 -5.13 6.22
C LEU A 44 3.41 -4.57 5.74
N LEU A 45 3.43 -4.11 4.50
CA LEU A 45 4.58 -3.44 3.92
C LEU A 45 4.19 -2.02 3.53
N VAL A 46 4.97 -1.05 3.94
CA VAL A 46 4.85 0.33 3.49
C VAL A 46 6.21 0.76 2.95
N CYS A 47 6.25 1.13 1.67
CA CYS A 47 7.51 1.40 1.00
C CYS A 47 7.35 2.55 0.02
N SER A 48 8.38 3.39 -0.09
CA SER A 48 8.41 4.45 -1.08
C SER A 48 8.49 3.86 -2.49
N LEU A 49 7.77 4.45 -3.44
CA LEU A 49 7.87 4.04 -4.84
C LEU A 49 9.30 4.16 -5.37
N LYS A 50 10.07 5.07 -4.84
CA LYS A 50 11.48 5.24 -5.23
C LYS A 50 12.33 4.03 -4.86
N GLU A 51 11.87 3.25 -3.90
CA GLU A 51 12.57 2.07 -3.41
C GLU A 51 11.90 0.77 -3.86
N GLU A 52 11.06 0.85 -4.89
CA GLU A 52 10.29 -0.29 -5.36
C GLU A 52 11.17 -1.50 -5.67
N GLN A 53 12.35 -1.28 -6.19
CA GLN A 53 13.26 -2.38 -6.54
C GLN A 53 13.72 -3.16 -5.31
N ARG A 54 13.66 -2.56 -4.13
CA ARG A 54 14.07 -3.20 -2.89
C ARG A 54 12.96 -4.00 -2.23
N ILE A 55 11.75 -3.95 -2.77
CA ILE A 55 10.63 -4.69 -2.21
C ILE A 55 10.91 -6.19 -2.15
N LYS A 56 11.64 -6.71 -3.14
CA LYS A 56 12.02 -8.11 -3.16
C LYS A 56 12.90 -8.48 -1.96
N GLU A 57 13.70 -7.56 -1.48
CA GLU A 57 14.54 -7.78 -0.30
C GLU A 57 13.69 -7.77 0.96
N PHE A 58 12.72 -6.86 1.04
CA PHE A 58 11.87 -6.70 2.22
C PHE A 58 10.87 -7.84 2.37
N GLY A 59 10.46 -8.45 1.25
CA GLY A 59 9.44 -9.47 1.24
C GLY A 59 9.93 -10.90 1.48
N LYS A 60 11.20 -11.07 1.74
CA LYS A 60 11.74 -12.40 2.00
C LYS A 60 11.38 -12.92 3.38
#